data_bda58b6f987b70e8b42ba86d1c0a85c9
#
_entry.id   bda58b6f987b70e8b42ba86d1c0a85c9
#
_cell.length_a   1.000
_cell.length_b   1.000
_cell.length_c   1.000
_cell.angle_alpha   90.00
_cell.angle_beta   90.00
_cell.angle_gamma   90.00
#
_symmetry.space_group_name_H-M   'P 1'
#
loop_
_entity.id
_entity.type
_entity.pdbx_description
1 polymer ?
#
loop_
_entity_poly.entity_id
_entity_poly.type
_entity_poly.pdbx_seq_one_letter_code
_entity_poly.pdbx_strand_id
1 'polypeptide(L)'
;MKSYLAQASFRQTRLLGQVMTLEMLVARFLSCLMRTIGIDPACVEVTVGRPVHFAGELADDALGEERLRKGFRAAGFGEINVALEPEAAGWHFAQRLHAPATVLVGDCGGGTSDFSILRFDPATPRRAEPLGYAGVGIAGDQFDYRIIDRVIAPALGRNSTYRVMGGQPLPVPAEWYASLGRWHRLALMRTPQTLRDIADVARTASEPEKLHALMDIIDNQQGQALYRAVGAAKQALSGANSTVLDYAYRDVQIRREITRTEFESWIAPDLQRFDNAVGTALERASLPASAIDRVFLTGGTSFVPAVRELFDRRFGHERVDTGNEFVSVAEGLALMNG
;
A
#
# COMPACT_ATOMS: atom_id res chain seq x y z
N MET A 1 2.49 3.51 9.79
CA MET A 1 2.11 3.10 11.16
C MET A 1 1.35 1.77 11.15
N LYS A 2 0.28 1.61 10.38
CA LYS A 2 -0.56 0.39 10.31
C LYS A 2 0.28 -0.90 10.17
N SER A 3 1.27 -0.92 9.29
CA SER A 3 2.16 -2.08 9.05
C SER A 3 3.03 -2.52 10.25
N TYR A 4 3.13 -1.71 11.30
CA TYR A 4 3.95 -2.01 12.48
C TYR A 4 3.12 -2.31 13.73
N LEU A 5 1.80 -2.13 13.70
CA LEU A 5 0.93 -2.30 14.87
C LEU A 5 1.08 -3.68 15.52
N ALA A 6 1.11 -4.73 14.72
CA ALA A 6 1.21 -6.12 15.18
C ALA A 6 2.65 -6.65 15.30
N GLN A 7 3.67 -5.82 15.07
CA GLN A 7 5.06 -6.25 15.14
C GLN A 7 5.61 -6.06 16.55
N ALA A 8 5.81 -7.15 17.29
CA ALA A 8 6.36 -7.12 18.65
C ALA A 8 7.79 -6.54 18.73
N SER A 9 8.57 -6.68 17.63
CA SER A 9 9.91 -6.13 17.52
C SER A 9 9.95 -4.60 17.43
N PHE A 10 8.88 -3.95 16.95
CA PHE A 10 8.80 -2.49 16.88
C PHE A 10 8.20 -1.94 18.18
N ARG A 11 9.03 -1.41 19.06
CA ARG A 11 8.60 -0.86 20.35
C ARG A 11 8.54 0.66 20.35
N GLN A 12 9.54 1.32 19.79
CA GLN A 12 9.67 2.78 19.78
C GLN A 12 10.54 3.24 18.63
N THR A 13 10.40 4.49 18.26
CA THR A 13 11.24 5.19 17.28
C THR A 13 11.61 6.57 17.79
N ARG A 14 12.61 7.20 17.17
CA ARG A 14 12.95 8.59 17.44
C ARG A 14 12.43 9.47 16.31
N LEU A 15 11.58 10.43 16.64
CA LEU A 15 11.03 11.40 15.71
C LEU A 15 11.28 12.82 16.24
N LEU A 16 11.93 13.67 15.45
CA LEU A 16 12.27 15.05 15.83
C LEU A 16 12.98 15.15 17.20
N GLY A 17 13.91 14.21 17.45
CA GLY A 17 14.66 14.16 18.70
C GLY A 17 13.94 13.49 19.88
N GLN A 18 12.65 13.24 19.81
CA GLN A 18 11.85 12.61 20.84
C GLN A 18 11.69 11.10 20.61
N VAL A 19 11.78 10.32 21.69
CA VAL A 19 11.45 8.89 21.65
C VAL A 19 9.94 8.74 21.74
N MET A 20 9.35 8.02 20.79
CA MET A 20 7.90 7.83 20.71
C MET A 20 7.58 6.35 20.48
N THR A 21 6.60 5.84 21.22
CA THR A 21 6.03 4.52 20.95
C THR A 21 5.07 4.62 19.75
N LEU A 22 4.63 3.47 19.23
CA LEU A 22 3.70 3.45 18.11
C LEU A 22 2.33 4.02 18.51
N GLU A 23 1.88 3.72 19.74
CA GLU A 23 0.64 4.26 20.29
C GLU A 23 0.67 5.80 20.39
N MET A 24 1.81 6.37 20.81
CA MET A 24 2.02 7.83 20.82
C MET A 24 1.97 8.43 19.42
N LEU A 25 2.52 7.74 18.41
CA LEU A 25 2.45 8.19 17.03
C LEU A 25 1.00 8.18 16.50
N VAL A 26 0.25 7.12 16.79
CA VAL A 26 -1.17 7.03 16.45
C VAL A 26 -1.96 8.13 17.14
N ALA A 27 -1.77 8.32 18.45
CA ALA A 27 -2.43 9.37 19.21
C ALA A 27 -2.14 10.77 18.66
N ARG A 28 -0.88 11.06 18.34
CA ARG A 28 -0.49 12.36 17.78
C ARG A 28 -1.14 12.62 16.41
N PHE A 29 -1.17 11.58 15.55
CA PHE A 29 -1.84 11.69 14.26
C PHE A 29 -3.34 11.98 14.43
N LEU A 30 -4.03 11.22 15.28
CA LEU A 30 -5.45 11.40 15.56
C LEU A 30 -5.74 12.78 16.16
N SER A 31 -4.95 13.23 17.14
CA SER A 31 -5.12 14.55 17.74
C SER A 31 -4.92 15.69 16.74
N CYS A 32 -4.00 15.53 15.78
CA CYS A 32 -3.85 16.49 14.68
C CYS A 32 -5.07 16.48 13.76
N LEU A 33 -5.56 15.29 13.39
CA LEU A 33 -6.74 15.14 12.55
C LEU A 33 -7.98 15.78 13.21
N MET A 34 -8.27 15.43 14.47
CA MET A 34 -9.42 15.94 15.20
C MET A 34 -9.39 17.46 15.34
N ARG A 35 -8.22 18.05 15.59
CA ARG A 35 -8.06 19.51 15.60
C ARG A 35 -8.33 20.15 14.23
N THR A 36 -7.90 19.49 13.15
CA THR A 36 -8.11 20.03 11.78
C THR A 36 -9.57 20.05 11.40
N ILE A 37 -10.34 19.04 11.82
CA ILE A 37 -11.79 18.96 11.55
C ILE A 37 -12.65 19.66 12.61
N GLY A 38 -12.05 20.15 13.71
CA GLY A 38 -12.75 20.90 14.76
C GLY A 38 -13.67 20.06 15.64
N ILE A 39 -13.39 18.75 15.79
CA ILE A 39 -14.21 17.85 16.60
C ILE A 39 -13.45 17.45 17.88
N ASP A 40 -14.14 17.49 19.03
CA ASP A 40 -13.62 16.97 20.29
C ASP A 40 -13.75 15.45 20.32
N PRO A 41 -12.64 14.69 20.42
CA PRO A 41 -12.69 13.22 20.45
C PRO A 41 -13.48 12.67 21.64
N ALA A 42 -13.61 13.41 22.75
CA ALA A 42 -14.38 12.98 23.93
C ALA A 42 -15.91 13.02 23.68
N CYS A 43 -16.36 13.75 22.67
CA CYS A 43 -17.78 13.93 22.36
C CYS A 43 -18.31 13.01 21.26
N VAL A 44 -17.48 12.08 20.76
CA VAL A 44 -17.86 11.20 19.64
C VAL A 44 -17.63 9.74 19.99
N GLU A 45 -18.56 8.89 19.59
CA GLU A 45 -18.36 7.45 19.52
C GLU A 45 -17.51 7.14 18.29
N VAL A 46 -16.57 6.20 18.43
CA VAL A 46 -15.70 5.83 17.33
C VAL A 46 -15.71 4.31 17.09
N THR A 47 -15.93 3.93 15.84
CA THR A 47 -15.66 2.57 15.37
C THR A 47 -14.40 2.58 14.52
N VAL A 48 -13.44 1.78 14.93
CA VAL A 48 -12.12 1.69 14.32
C VAL A 48 -12.03 0.41 13.50
N GLY A 49 -11.72 0.55 12.20
CA GLY A 49 -11.45 -0.59 11.35
C GLY A 49 -10.10 -1.23 11.66
N ARG A 50 -10.06 -2.56 11.68
CA ARG A 50 -8.83 -3.33 11.65
C ARG A 50 -8.87 -4.37 10.52
N PRO A 51 -7.71 -4.73 9.94
CA PRO A 51 -7.66 -5.86 9.02
C PRO A 51 -7.99 -7.17 9.75
N VAL A 52 -8.35 -8.23 9.01
CA VAL A 52 -8.54 -9.58 9.60
C VAL A 52 -7.24 -10.05 10.24
N HIS A 53 -6.11 -9.87 9.50
CA HIS A 53 -4.77 -10.03 10.02
C HIS A 53 -3.92 -8.80 9.74
N PHE A 54 -3.18 -8.34 10.72
CA PHE A 54 -2.25 -7.24 10.52
C PHE A 54 -1.07 -7.67 9.64
N ALA A 55 -0.43 -6.70 8.96
CA ALA A 55 0.73 -6.95 8.13
C ALA A 55 1.95 -7.41 8.96
N GLY A 56 2.69 -8.40 8.44
CA GLY A 56 3.95 -8.90 9.01
C GLY A 56 4.03 -10.43 8.96
N GLU A 57 5.24 -10.96 8.84
CA GLU A 57 5.47 -12.42 8.80
C GLU A 57 5.11 -13.11 10.13
N LEU A 58 5.26 -12.39 11.25
CA LEU A 58 4.97 -12.84 12.62
C LEU A 58 4.07 -11.80 13.30
N ALA A 59 2.96 -11.45 12.64
CA ALA A 59 2.02 -10.49 13.17
C ALA A 59 1.26 -11.05 14.37
N ASP A 60 1.21 -10.28 15.46
CA ASP A 60 0.37 -10.53 16.62
C ASP A 60 -0.87 -9.63 16.53
N ASP A 61 -1.98 -10.21 16.08
CA ASP A 61 -3.24 -9.48 15.86
C ASP A 61 -3.81 -8.88 17.15
N ALA A 62 -3.63 -9.58 18.29
CA ALA A 62 -4.08 -9.10 19.60
C ALA A 62 -3.28 -7.86 20.04
N LEU A 63 -1.95 -7.90 19.87
CA LEU A 63 -1.07 -6.75 20.12
C LEU A 63 -1.41 -5.58 19.18
N GLY A 64 -1.70 -5.86 17.91
CA GLY A 64 -2.09 -4.85 16.92
C GLY A 64 -3.35 -4.11 17.34
N GLU A 65 -4.40 -4.84 17.74
CA GLU A 65 -5.65 -4.26 18.23
C GLU A 65 -5.46 -3.51 19.55
N GLU A 66 -4.70 -4.07 20.50
CA GLU A 66 -4.41 -3.42 21.77
C GLU A 66 -3.72 -2.05 21.57
N ARG A 67 -2.70 -2.00 20.71
CA ARG A 67 -1.99 -0.76 20.38
C ARG A 67 -2.89 0.26 19.70
N LEU A 68 -3.76 -0.21 18.81
CA LEU A 68 -4.73 0.65 18.14
C LEU A 68 -5.66 1.29 19.18
N ARG A 69 -6.27 0.49 20.06
CA ARG A 69 -7.14 0.97 21.16
C ARG A 69 -6.40 1.94 22.09
N LYS A 70 -5.16 1.64 22.48
CA LYS A 70 -4.32 2.54 23.30
C LYS A 70 -4.06 3.87 22.60
N GLY A 71 -3.76 3.86 21.29
CA GLY A 71 -3.55 5.07 20.51
C GLY A 71 -4.78 5.97 20.47
N PHE A 72 -5.97 5.39 20.26
CA PHE A 72 -7.24 6.14 20.27
C PHE A 72 -7.56 6.72 21.66
N ARG A 73 -7.41 5.91 22.73
CA ARG A 73 -7.59 6.42 24.12
C ARG A 73 -6.65 7.57 24.45
N ALA A 74 -5.37 7.46 24.05
CA ALA A 74 -4.39 8.51 24.25
C ALA A 74 -4.67 9.78 23.42
N ALA A 75 -5.45 9.67 22.35
CA ALA A 75 -5.93 10.81 21.56
C ALA A 75 -7.18 11.48 22.16
N GLY A 76 -7.77 10.91 23.22
CA GLY A 76 -8.92 11.48 23.94
C GLY A 76 -10.27 10.82 23.63
N PHE A 77 -10.32 9.77 22.80
CA PHE A 77 -11.57 9.04 22.56
C PHE A 77 -11.99 8.24 23.78
N GLY A 78 -13.29 8.26 24.11
CA GLY A 78 -13.87 7.56 25.24
C GLY A 78 -14.13 6.09 24.90
N GLU A 79 -15.28 5.80 24.35
CA GLU A 79 -15.66 4.47 23.91
C GLU A 79 -15.07 4.17 22.52
N ILE A 80 -14.47 2.99 22.37
CA ILE A 80 -13.81 2.59 21.13
C ILE A 80 -14.31 1.22 20.73
N ASN A 81 -15.14 1.18 19.70
CA ASN A 81 -15.56 -0.04 19.04
C ASN A 81 -14.54 -0.44 17.98
N VAL A 82 -14.28 -1.73 17.80
CA VAL A 82 -13.39 -2.24 16.77
C VAL A 82 -14.15 -3.24 15.91
N ALA A 83 -14.09 -3.04 14.59
CA ALA A 83 -14.70 -3.92 13.61
C ALA A 83 -13.69 -4.32 12.53
N LEU A 84 -13.96 -5.41 11.81
CA LEU A 84 -13.12 -5.84 10.70
C LEU A 84 -13.38 -4.95 9.47
N GLU A 85 -12.31 -4.46 8.85
CA GLU A 85 -12.38 -3.63 7.64
C GLU A 85 -13.17 -4.31 6.50
N PRO A 86 -12.96 -5.60 6.17
CA PRO A 86 -13.73 -6.26 5.12
C PRO A 86 -15.21 -6.47 5.52
N GLU A 87 -15.50 -6.64 6.80
CA GLU A 87 -16.88 -6.71 7.30
C GLU A 87 -17.59 -5.37 7.11
N ALA A 88 -16.93 -4.26 7.44
CA ALA A 88 -17.44 -2.92 7.24
C ALA A 88 -17.65 -2.61 5.74
N ALA A 89 -16.65 -2.92 4.89
CA ALA A 89 -16.79 -2.75 3.45
C ALA A 89 -17.98 -3.57 2.88
N GLY A 90 -18.11 -4.80 3.34
CA GLY A 90 -19.21 -5.68 2.94
C GLY A 90 -20.56 -5.22 3.46
N TRP A 91 -20.61 -4.53 4.61
CA TRP A 91 -21.86 -4.03 5.19
C TRP A 91 -22.51 -2.96 4.32
N HIS A 92 -21.74 -2.04 3.76
CA HIS A 92 -22.24 -1.08 2.78
C HIS A 92 -22.87 -1.79 1.57
N PHE A 93 -22.27 -2.89 1.12
CA PHE A 93 -22.79 -3.72 0.04
C PHE A 93 -24.04 -4.53 0.49
N ALA A 94 -24.04 -5.08 1.72
CA ALA A 94 -25.10 -5.92 2.25
C ALA A 94 -26.48 -5.23 2.30
N GLN A 95 -26.52 -3.91 2.43
CA GLN A 95 -27.76 -3.13 2.38
C GLN A 95 -28.50 -3.24 1.04
N ARG A 96 -27.81 -3.64 -0.02
CA ARG A 96 -28.37 -3.83 -1.37
C ARG A 96 -28.80 -5.28 -1.63
N LEU A 97 -28.54 -6.18 -0.67
CA LEU A 97 -28.89 -7.59 -0.81
C LEU A 97 -30.35 -7.83 -0.47
N HIS A 98 -31.03 -8.60 -1.30
CA HIS A 98 -32.40 -9.06 -1.09
C HIS A 98 -32.48 -10.53 -0.68
N ALA A 99 -31.36 -11.26 -0.73
CA ALA A 99 -31.21 -12.66 -0.37
C ALA A 99 -29.81 -12.91 0.22
N PRO A 100 -29.62 -14.00 0.98
CA PRO A 100 -28.29 -14.40 1.45
C PRO A 100 -27.31 -14.50 0.29
N ALA A 101 -26.08 -13.99 0.48
CA ALA A 101 -25.05 -14.00 -0.55
C ALA A 101 -23.65 -14.26 0.05
N THR A 102 -22.84 -15.00 -0.69
CA THR A 102 -21.42 -15.19 -0.42
C THR A 102 -20.61 -14.18 -1.22
N VAL A 103 -19.90 -13.30 -0.52
CA VAL A 103 -19.20 -12.16 -1.11
C VAL A 103 -17.71 -12.29 -0.88
N LEU A 104 -16.92 -12.10 -1.93
CA LEU A 104 -15.49 -11.86 -1.81
C LEU A 104 -15.27 -10.34 -1.69
N VAL A 105 -14.67 -9.90 -0.60
CA VAL A 105 -14.21 -8.53 -0.41
C VAL A 105 -12.70 -8.49 -0.63
N GLY A 106 -12.25 -7.72 -1.63
CA GLY A 106 -10.83 -7.47 -1.90
C GLY A 106 -10.46 -6.03 -1.52
N ASP A 107 -9.75 -5.86 -0.41
CA ASP A 107 -9.17 -4.57 -0.02
C ASP A 107 -7.77 -4.44 -0.59
N CYS A 108 -7.66 -3.72 -1.71
CA CYS A 108 -6.42 -3.50 -2.45
C CYS A 108 -5.84 -2.11 -2.12
N GLY A 109 -5.18 -2.00 -0.96
CA GLY A 109 -4.64 -0.75 -0.43
C GLY A 109 -3.34 -0.28 -1.09
N GLY A 110 -2.53 0.47 -0.33
CA GLY A 110 -1.19 0.90 -0.75
C GLY A 110 -0.12 -0.16 -0.52
N GLY A 111 -0.04 -0.73 0.69
CA GLY A 111 1.01 -1.67 1.10
C GLY A 111 0.61 -3.13 1.13
N THR A 112 -0.67 -3.43 1.36
CA THR A 112 -1.21 -4.79 1.46
C THR A 112 -2.46 -4.94 0.63
N SER A 113 -2.76 -6.16 0.24
CA SER A 113 -4.04 -6.55 -0.34
C SER A 113 -4.59 -7.73 0.45
N ASP A 114 -5.83 -7.57 0.92
CA ASP A 114 -6.52 -8.49 1.80
C ASP A 114 -7.79 -8.99 1.12
N PHE A 115 -7.98 -10.32 1.09
CA PHE A 115 -9.11 -10.98 0.45
C PHE A 115 -9.88 -11.76 1.48
N SER A 116 -11.15 -11.39 1.71
CA SER A 116 -12.03 -11.99 2.70
C SER A 116 -13.28 -12.53 2.04
N ILE A 117 -13.65 -13.75 2.34
CA ILE A 117 -14.90 -14.36 1.89
C ILE A 117 -15.86 -14.35 3.07
N LEU A 118 -16.97 -13.66 2.88
CA LEU A 118 -17.97 -13.40 3.90
C LEU A 118 -19.35 -13.85 3.40
N ARG A 119 -20.14 -14.43 4.29
CA ARG A 119 -21.54 -14.70 4.04
C ARG A 119 -22.41 -13.64 4.72
N PHE A 120 -23.24 -13.01 3.95
CA PHE A 120 -24.22 -12.04 4.41
C PHE A 120 -25.62 -12.63 4.34
N ASP A 121 -26.42 -12.43 5.39
CA ASP A 121 -27.81 -12.78 5.43
C ASP A 121 -28.64 -11.53 5.76
N PRO A 122 -29.57 -11.09 4.88
CA PRO A 122 -30.44 -9.95 5.12
C PRO A 122 -31.30 -10.08 6.39
N ALA A 123 -31.58 -11.32 6.84
CA ALA A 123 -32.30 -11.58 8.08
C ALA A 123 -31.48 -11.28 9.34
N THR A 124 -30.15 -11.26 9.21
CA THR A 124 -29.20 -10.92 10.29
C THR A 124 -28.23 -9.83 9.82
N PRO A 125 -28.73 -8.64 9.46
CA PRO A 125 -27.97 -7.65 8.71
C PRO A 125 -26.72 -7.11 9.41
N ARG A 126 -26.57 -7.32 10.72
CA ARG A 126 -25.42 -6.85 11.50
C ARG A 126 -24.34 -7.93 11.71
N ARG A 127 -24.43 -9.08 11.05
CA ARG A 127 -23.46 -10.17 11.15
C ARG A 127 -23.04 -10.67 9.76
N ALA A 128 -21.81 -10.40 9.42
CA ALA A 128 -21.12 -11.13 8.35
C ALA A 128 -20.47 -12.36 8.96
N GLU A 129 -20.70 -13.53 8.38
CA GLU A 129 -20.02 -14.76 8.75
C GLU A 129 -18.72 -14.88 7.94
N PRO A 130 -17.52 -14.81 8.56
CA PRO A 130 -16.27 -15.01 7.84
C PRO A 130 -16.08 -16.49 7.49
N LEU A 131 -15.93 -16.79 6.20
CA LEU A 131 -15.73 -18.15 5.69
C LEU A 131 -14.27 -18.45 5.36
N GLY A 132 -13.54 -17.48 4.84
CA GLY A 132 -12.14 -17.64 4.47
C GLY A 132 -11.46 -16.29 4.29
N TYR A 133 -10.14 -16.30 4.46
CA TYR A 133 -9.33 -15.10 4.37
C TYR A 133 -7.92 -15.42 3.86
N ALA A 134 -7.35 -14.53 3.06
CA ALA A 134 -5.90 -14.52 2.78
C ALA A 134 -5.45 -13.09 2.47
N GLY A 135 -4.23 -12.74 2.90
CA GLY A 135 -3.61 -11.47 2.60
C GLY A 135 -2.25 -11.63 1.92
N VAL A 136 -1.84 -10.60 1.20
CA VAL A 136 -0.52 -10.51 0.59
C VAL A 136 0.07 -9.12 0.82
N GLY A 137 1.35 -9.08 1.20
CA GLY A 137 2.10 -7.84 1.44
C GLY A 137 2.50 -7.12 0.14
N ILE A 138 1.56 -7.01 -0.80
CA ILE A 138 1.71 -6.35 -2.09
C ILE A 138 0.46 -5.53 -2.35
N ALA A 139 0.65 -4.30 -2.82
CA ALA A 139 -0.40 -3.43 -3.32
C ALA A 139 0.19 -2.27 -4.15
N GLY A 140 -0.41 -1.09 -4.11
CA GLY A 140 -0.03 0.06 -4.91
C GLY A 140 1.43 0.49 -4.79
N ASP A 141 2.03 0.38 -3.60
CA ASP A 141 3.45 0.72 -3.37
C ASP A 141 4.40 -0.19 -4.15
N GLN A 142 4.01 -1.46 -4.34
CA GLN A 142 4.79 -2.40 -5.16
C GLN A 142 4.67 -2.05 -6.64
N PHE A 143 3.52 -1.57 -7.09
CA PHE A 143 3.34 -1.10 -8.47
C PHE A 143 4.14 0.18 -8.73
N ASP A 144 4.19 1.11 -7.76
CA ASP A 144 5.08 2.27 -7.80
C ASP A 144 6.54 1.82 -7.88
N TYR A 145 6.93 0.82 -7.08
CA TYR A 145 8.27 0.24 -7.15
C TYR A 145 8.60 -0.30 -8.56
N ARG A 146 7.66 -0.91 -9.27
CA ARG A 146 7.90 -1.39 -10.65
C ARG A 146 8.22 -0.24 -11.60
N ILE A 147 7.52 0.89 -11.48
CA ILE A 147 7.82 2.10 -12.27
C ILE A 147 9.21 2.65 -11.90
N ILE A 148 9.50 2.75 -10.61
CA ILE A 148 10.82 3.20 -10.13
C ILE A 148 11.93 2.29 -10.68
N ASP A 149 11.75 0.98 -10.58
CA ASP A 149 12.71 -0.04 -11.03
C ASP A 149 12.96 0.03 -12.54
N ARG A 150 11.93 0.25 -13.34
CA ARG A 150 11.99 0.19 -14.80
C ARG A 150 12.30 1.52 -15.48
N VAL A 151 11.98 2.64 -14.82
CA VAL A 151 12.12 3.98 -15.39
C VAL A 151 13.12 4.83 -14.65
N ILE A 152 12.93 4.96 -13.33
CA ILE A 152 13.73 5.89 -12.52
C ILE A 152 15.13 5.35 -12.26
N ALA A 153 15.26 4.11 -11.81
CA ALA A 153 16.56 3.53 -11.46
C ALA A 153 17.54 3.49 -12.63
N PRO A 154 17.15 3.13 -13.87
CA PRO A 154 18.03 3.25 -15.05
C PRO A 154 18.42 4.69 -15.38
N ALA A 155 17.50 5.65 -15.23
CA ALA A 155 17.80 7.06 -15.44
C ALA A 155 18.79 7.63 -14.39
N LEU A 156 18.89 6.98 -13.25
CA LEU A 156 19.83 7.32 -12.17
C LEU A 156 21.07 6.40 -12.12
N GLY A 157 21.38 5.68 -13.20
CA GLY A 157 22.63 4.95 -13.36
C GLY A 157 22.64 3.48 -12.92
N ARG A 158 21.48 2.85 -12.65
CA ARG A 158 21.39 1.45 -12.19
C ARG A 158 22.09 0.44 -13.10
N ASN A 159 22.11 0.67 -14.41
CA ASN A 159 22.70 -0.24 -15.38
C ASN A 159 24.10 0.20 -15.82
N SER A 160 24.66 1.25 -15.23
CA SER A 160 26.01 1.70 -15.50
C SER A 160 27.05 0.84 -14.78
N THR A 161 28.29 0.95 -15.22
CA THR A 161 29.44 0.26 -14.64
C THR A 161 30.47 1.26 -14.16
N TYR A 162 31.34 0.85 -13.25
CA TYR A 162 32.50 1.65 -12.79
C TYR A 162 33.74 0.78 -12.75
N ARG A 163 34.93 1.40 -12.61
CA ARG A 163 36.19 0.70 -12.52
C ARG A 163 36.95 1.07 -11.25
N VAL A 164 37.56 0.07 -10.62
CA VAL A 164 38.46 0.28 -9.48
C VAL A 164 39.89 0.13 -10.00
N MET A 165 40.71 1.17 -9.82
CA MET A 165 42.15 1.18 -10.22
C MET A 165 42.36 0.70 -11.66
N GLY A 166 41.49 1.02 -12.60
CA GLY A 166 41.62 0.59 -14.00
C GLY A 166 41.32 -0.89 -14.27
N GLY A 167 40.78 -1.62 -13.28
CA GLY A 167 40.36 -3.03 -13.41
C GLY A 167 39.19 -3.27 -14.33
N GLN A 168 38.62 -4.47 -14.28
CA GLN A 168 37.44 -4.82 -15.05
C GLN A 168 36.23 -3.97 -14.62
N PRO A 169 35.30 -3.67 -15.54
CA PRO A 169 34.05 -2.97 -15.20
C PRO A 169 33.23 -3.78 -14.20
N LEU A 170 32.81 -3.12 -13.13
CA LEU A 170 31.91 -3.66 -12.11
C LEU A 170 30.55 -2.98 -12.23
N PRO A 171 29.43 -3.67 -11.96
CA PRO A 171 28.13 -3.03 -11.94
C PRO A 171 28.03 -2.07 -10.74
N VAL A 172 27.35 -0.94 -10.94
CA VAL A 172 27.03 -0.01 -9.83
C VAL A 172 26.21 -0.75 -8.76
N PRO A 173 26.47 -0.51 -7.45
CA PRO A 173 25.83 -1.23 -6.35
C PRO A 173 24.30 -1.20 -6.43
N ALA A 174 23.68 -2.37 -6.52
CA ALA A 174 22.23 -2.52 -6.69
C ALA A 174 21.43 -2.12 -5.45
N GLU A 175 22.05 -2.16 -4.26
CA GLU A 175 21.44 -1.82 -2.98
C GLU A 175 20.93 -0.37 -2.90
N TRP A 176 21.59 0.58 -3.60
CA TRP A 176 21.15 1.96 -3.67
C TRP A 176 19.77 2.07 -4.33
N TYR A 177 19.54 1.30 -5.39
CA TYR A 177 18.27 1.32 -6.14
C TYR A 177 17.17 0.51 -5.45
N ALA A 178 17.52 -0.55 -4.70
CA ALA A 178 16.58 -1.26 -3.85
C ALA A 178 16.03 -0.36 -2.73
N SER A 179 16.85 0.56 -2.21
CA SER A 179 16.45 1.57 -1.24
C SER A 179 15.65 2.70 -1.87
N LEU A 180 15.97 3.10 -3.11
CA LEU A 180 15.22 4.08 -3.88
C LEU A 180 13.76 3.66 -4.10
N GLY A 181 13.48 2.37 -4.25
CA GLY A 181 12.15 1.81 -4.42
C GLY A 181 11.25 1.86 -3.17
N ARG A 182 11.77 2.32 -2.01
CA ARG A 182 11.02 2.39 -0.75
C ARG A 182 11.23 3.75 -0.11
N TRP A 183 10.21 4.62 -0.16
CA TRP A 183 10.29 6.02 0.28
C TRP A 183 10.93 6.20 1.69
N HIS A 184 10.59 5.34 2.64
CA HIS A 184 11.15 5.39 4.00
C HIS A 184 12.64 5.01 4.05
N ARG A 185 13.14 4.18 3.11
CA ARG A 185 14.55 3.82 3.01
C ARG A 185 15.37 4.87 2.28
N LEU A 186 14.78 5.55 1.31
CA LEU A 186 15.46 6.65 0.61
C LEU A 186 15.92 7.74 1.58
N ALA A 187 15.08 8.11 2.55
CA ALA A 187 15.46 9.07 3.59
C ALA A 187 16.65 8.59 4.45
N LEU A 188 16.79 7.28 4.65
CA LEU A 188 17.90 6.69 5.41
C LEU A 188 19.22 6.64 4.61
N MET A 189 19.18 6.74 3.29
CA MET A 189 20.37 6.81 2.44
C MET A 189 21.15 8.14 2.59
N ARG A 190 20.51 9.18 3.13
CA ARG A 190 21.16 10.49 3.34
C ARG A 190 22.15 10.44 4.50
N THR A 191 23.23 9.70 4.31
CA THR A 191 24.37 9.68 5.23
C THR A 191 25.63 10.19 4.52
N PRO A 192 26.55 10.85 5.25
CA PRO A 192 27.83 11.27 4.65
C PRO A 192 28.61 10.12 4.02
N GLN A 193 28.47 8.90 4.56
CA GLN A 193 29.14 7.72 4.00
C GLN A 193 28.51 7.32 2.66
N THR A 194 27.20 7.15 2.59
CA THR A 194 26.49 6.77 1.34
C THR A 194 26.77 7.78 0.22
N LEU A 195 26.73 9.08 0.54
CA LEU A 195 27.01 10.11 -0.47
C LEU A 195 28.46 10.07 -0.96
N ARG A 196 29.44 9.81 -0.07
CA ARG A 196 30.84 9.60 -0.48
C ARG A 196 30.99 8.36 -1.35
N ASP A 197 30.37 7.24 -0.97
CA ASP A 197 30.47 5.99 -1.72
C ASP A 197 29.94 6.16 -3.14
N ILE A 198 28.79 6.86 -3.30
CA ILE A 198 28.23 7.17 -4.63
C ILE A 198 29.17 8.09 -5.40
N ALA A 199 29.73 9.14 -4.75
CA ALA A 199 30.67 10.06 -5.38
C ALA A 199 31.95 9.37 -5.85
N ASP A 200 32.50 8.44 -5.05
CA ASP A 200 33.71 7.70 -5.41
C ASP A 200 33.47 6.76 -6.60
N VAL A 201 32.33 6.08 -6.63
CA VAL A 201 31.91 5.26 -7.77
C VAL A 201 31.67 6.14 -9.03
N ALA A 202 31.06 7.30 -8.87
CA ALA A 202 30.80 8.23 -9.98
C ALA A 202 32.06 8.68 -10.71
N ARG A 203 33.22 8.82 -10.01
CA ARG A 203 34.48 9.25 -10.63
C ARG A 203 34.94 8.36 -11.77
N THR A 204 34.61 7.08 -11.72
CA THR A 204 35.08 6.08 -12.70
C THR A 204 33.91 5.35 -13.37
N ALA A 205 32.71 5.86 -13.17
CA ALA A 205 31.52 5.32 -13.77
C ALA A 205 31.45 5.60 -15.27
N SER A 206 30.75 4.73 -16.01
CA SER A 206 30.47 4.92 -17.43
C SER A 206 29.50 6.06 -17.70
N GLU A 207 28.65 6.40 -16.73
CA GLU A 207 27.62 7.43 -16.79
C GLU A 207 27.60 8.23 -15.47
N PRO A 208 28.65 9.03 -15.19
CA PRO A 208 28.81 9.71 -13.90
C PRO A 208 27.70 10.72 -13.62
N GLU A 209 27.14 11.38 -14.62
CA GLU A 209 26.05 12.32 -14.51
C GLU A 209 24.78 11.72 -13.90
N LYS A 210 24.50 10.44 -14.17
CA LYS A 210 23.35 9.72 -13.59
C LYS A 210 23.54 9.47 -12.10
N LEU A 211 24.78 9.18 -11.67
CA LEU A 211 25.10 8.98 -10.26
C LEU A 211 25.09 10.32 -9.50
N HIS A 212 25.52 11.41 -10.12
CA HIS A 212 25.36 12.75 -9.54
C HIS A 212 23.87 13.10 -9.37
N ALA A 213 23.02 12.77 -10.37
CA ALA A 213 21.58 12.95 -10.24
C ALA A 213 20.97 12.14 -9.07
N LEU A 214 21.44 10.88 -8.86
CA LEU A 214 21.05 10.07 -7.71
C LEU A 214 21.45 10.74 -6.39
N MET A 215 22.68 11.26 -6.29
CA MET A 215 23.15 12.01 -5.13
C MET A 215 22.30 13.25 -4.85
N ASP A 216 21.97 14.02 -5.88
CA ASP A 216 21.14 15.22 -5.74
C ASP A 216 19.74 14.91 -5.20
N ILE A 217 19.12 13.82 -5.65
CA ILE A 217 17.82 13.37 -5.15
C ILE A 217 17.90 12.98 -3.68
N ILE A 218 18.95 12.25 -3.27
CA ILE A 218 19.15 11.80 -1.89
C ILE A 218 19.45 12.99 -0.97
N ASP A 219 20.45 13.81 -1.32
CA ASP A 219 20.92 14.88 -0.45
C ASP A 219 19.91 16.01 -0.28
N ASN A 220 19.18 16.35 -1.34
CA ASN A 220 18.15 17.38 -1.32
C ASN A 220 16.76 16.83 -0.93
N GLN A 221 16.65 15.60 -0.45
CA GLN A 221 15.42 14.97 0.03
C GLN A 221 14.26 15.01 -0.99
N GLN A 222 14.57 14.84 -2.27
CA GLN A 222 13.60 14.93 -3.36
C GLN A 222 12.73 13.67 -3.52
N GLY A 223 12.86 12.71 -2.61
CA GLY A 223 12.08 11.47 -2.64
C GLY A 223 10.58 11.71 -2.74
N GLN A 224 10.02 12.62 -1.93
CA GLN A 224 8.58 12.88 -1.95
C GLN A 224 8.09 13.41 -3.32
N ALA A 225 8.84 14.31 -3.95
CA ALA A 225 8.49 14.83 -5.27
C ALA A 225 8.57 13.74 -6.34
N LEU A 226 9.61 12.89 -6.29
CA LEU A 226 9.79 11.76 -7.17
C LEU A 226 8.64 10.74 -7.03
N TYR A 227 8.30 10.33 -5.81
CA TYR A 227 7.19 9.40 -5.56
C TYR A 227 5.85 9.97 -5.98
N ARG A 228 5.65 11.27 -5.84
CA ARG A 228 4.43 11.94 -6.34
C ARG A 228 4.31 11.85 -7.86
N ALA A 229 5.42 12.05 -8.59
CA ALA A 229 5.43 11.91 -10.05
C ALA A 229 5.14 10.46 -10.48
N VAL A 230 5.72 9.48 -9.80
CA VAL A 230 5.46 8.05 -10.04
C VAL A 230 4.00 7.69 -9.75
N GLY A 231 3.48 8.10 -8.61
CA GLY A 231 2.07 7.86 -8.23
C GLY A 231 1.09 8.50 -9.20
N ALA A 232 1.38 9.72 -9.68
CA ALA A 232 0.57 10.39 -10.70
C ALA A 232 0.59 9.62 -12.04
N ALA A 233 1.75 9.11 -12.46
CA ALA A 233 1.85 8.30 -13.68
C ALA A 233 1.06 6.99 -13.53
N LYS A 234 1.18 6.27 -12.40
CA LYS A 234 0.39 5.08 -12.11
C LYS A 234 -1.11 5.36 -12.17
N GLN A 235 -1.55 6.44 -11.52
CA GLN A 235 -2.95 6.84 -11.50
C GLN A 235 -3.46 7.16 -12.91
N ALA A 236 -2.70 7.88 -13.72
CA ALA A 236 -3.06 8.21 -15.11
C ALA A 236 -3.23 6.95 -15.96
N LEU A 237 -2.37 5.92 -15.77
CA LEU A 237 -2.47 4.63 -16.47
C LEU A 237 -3.73 3.83 -16.10
N SER A 238 -4.41 4.13 -15.00
CA SER A 238 -5.71 3.53 -14.70
C SER A 238 -6.82 4.00 -15.65
N GLY A 239 -6.72 5.24 -16.18
CA GLY A 239 -7.71 5.80 -17.11
C GLY A 239 -7.25 5.92 -18.56
N ALA A 240 -5.93 5.96 -18.83
CA ALA A 240 -5.37 6.20 -20.15
C ALA A 240 -4.49 5.03 -20.63
N ASN A 241 -4.33 4.89 -21.96
CA ASN A 241 -3.48 3.86 -22.55
C ASN A 241 -1.98 4.18 -22.50
N SER A 242 -1.62 5.45 -22.31
CA SER A 242 -0.25 5.89 -22.05
C SER A 242 -0.24 7.15 -21.19
N THR A 243 0.89 7.42 -20.57
CA THR A 243 1.16 8.65 -19.82
C THR A 243 2.63 9.01 -19.93
N VAL A 244 2.95 10.27 -19.67
CA VAL A 244 4.34 10.71 -19.55
C VAL A 244 4.67 10.87 -18.09
N LEU A 245 5.59 10.04 -17.57
CA LEU A 245 6.24 10.30 -16.31
C LEU A 245 7.21 11.46 -16.54
N ASP A 246 7.01 12.57 -15.85
CA ASP A 246 7.84 13.77 -15.96
C ASP A 246 8.26 14.21 -14.56
N TYR A 247 9.56 14.15 -14.31
CA TYR A 247 10.18 14.58 -13.06
C TYR A 247 11.37 15.47 -13.38
N ALA A 248 11.37 16.67 -12.82
CA ALA A 248 12.45 17.64 -12.98
C ALA A 248 12.86 18.23 -11.62
N TYR A 249 14.15 18.25 -11.35
CA TYR A 249 14.75 18.91 -10.20
C TYR A 249 16.17 19.34 -10.52
N ARG A 250 16.45 20.66 -10.53
CA ARG A 250 17.72 21.24 -10.99
C ARG A 250 18.10 20.70 -12.38
N ASP A 251 19.27 20.07 -12.49
CA ASP A 251 19.77 19.48 -13.73
C ASP A 251 19.23 18.06 -13.97
N VAL A 252 18.51 17.49 -12.99
CA VAL A 252 17.93 16.15 -13.10
C VAL A 252 16.60 16.24 -13.85
N GLN A 253 16.55 15.64 -15.04
CA GLN A 253 15.32 15.50 -15.84
C GLN A 253 15.10 14.03 -16.17
N ILE A 254 13.95 13.50 -15.74
CA ILE A 254 13.52 12.14 -16.05
C ILE A 254 12.16 12.25 -16.73
N ARG A 255 12.15 12.08 -18.05
CA ARG A 255 10.93 12.14 -18.84
C ARG A 255 10.83 10.90 -19.72
N ARG A 256 9.77 10.12 -19.51
CA ARG A 256 9.50 8.91 -20.28
C ARG A 256 8.00 8.70 -20.47
N GLU A 257 7.60 8.41 -21.69
CA GLU A 257 6.29 7.86 -21.96
C GLU A 257 6.23 6.40 -21.50
N ILE A 258 5.15 6.04 -20.80
CA ILE A 258 4.87 4.69 -20.31
C ILE A 258 3.51 4.30 -20.87
N THR A 259 3.45 3.19 -21.58
CA THR A 259 2.19 2.61 -22.03
C THR A 259 1.58 1.73 -20.94
N ARG A 260 0.25 1.60 -20.92
CA ARG A 260 -0.45 0.69 -20.01
C ARG A 260 0.05 -0.75 -20.18
N THR A 261 0.25 -1.21 -21.40
CA THR A 261 0.75 -2.56 -21.71
C THR A 261 2.13 -2.80 -21.09
N GLU A 262 3.05 -1.83 -21.19
CA GLU A 262 4.35 -1.95 -20.51
C GLU A 262 4.18 -2.06 -19.00
N PHE A 263 3.41 -1.16 -18.40
CA PHE A 263 3.15 -1.16 -16.95
C PHE A 263 2.53 -2.47 -16.49
N GLU A 264 1.51 -2.97 -17.18
CA GLU A 264 0.85 -4.24 -16.86
C GLU A 264 1.80 -5.42 -16.98
N SER A 265 2.72 -5.41 -17.95
CA SER A 265 3.77 -6.42 -18.05
C SER A 265 4.73 -6.41 -16.85
N TRP A 266 5.01 -5.24 -16.28
CA TRP A 266 5.90 -5.11 -15.12
C TRP A 266 5.26 -5.61 -13.83
N ILE A 267 3.95 -5.41 -13.67
CA ILE A 267 3.19 -5.83 -12.48
C ILE A 267 2.63 -7.26 -12.58
N ALA A 268 2.74 -7.93 -13.75
CA ALA A 268 2.20 -9.28 -13.95
C ALA A 268 2.63 -10.31 -12.86
N PRO A 269 3.90 -10.33 -12.39
CA PRO A 269 4.29 -11.22 -11.29
C PRO A 269 3.58 -10.90 -9.96
N ASP A 270 3.24 -9.63 -9.74
CA ASP A 270 2.53 -9.19 -8.54
C ASP A 270 1.04 -9.55 -8.62
N LEU A 271 0.44 -9.47 -9.81
CA LEU A 271 -0.93 -9.94 -10.08
C LEU A 271 -1.07 -11.45 -9.87
N GLN A 272 -0.06 -12.24 -10.25
CA GLN A 272 -0.07 -13.68 -9.96
C GLN A 272 -0.11 -13.97 -8.46
N ARG A 273 0.57 -13.15 -7.64
CA ARG A 273 0.51 -13.28 -6.17
C ARG A 273 -0.86 -12.89 -5.62
N PHE A 274 -1.56 -11.94 -6.24
CA PHE A 274 -2.96 -11.63 -5.93
C PHE A 274 -3.84 -12.84 -6.20
N ASP A 275 -3.73 -13.42 -7.40
CA ASP A 275 -4.52 -14.58 -7.80
C ASP A 275 -4.31 -15.78 -6.86
N ASN A 276 -3.06 -16.02 -6.45
CA ASN A 276 -2.72 -17.06 -5.47
C ASN A 276 -3.35 -16.77 -4.10
N ALA A 277 -3.33 -15.51 -3.63
CA ALA A 277 -3.95 -15.14 -2.36
C ALA A 277 -5.49 -15.33 -2.41
N VAL A 278 -6.12 -14.95 -3.52
CA VAL A 278 -7.56 -15.21 -3.74
C VAL A 278 -7.83 -16.73 -3.74
N GLY A 279 -6.97 -17.54 -4.39
CA GLY A 279 -7.05 -18.99 -4.34
C GLY A 279 -7.00 -19.53 -2.91
N THR A 280 -6.04 -19.05 -2.12
CA THR A 280 -5.91 -19.43 -0.70
C THR A 280 -7.13 -19.05 0.14
N ALA A 281 -7.74 -17.88 -0.11
CA ALA A 281 -8.98 -17.49 0.58
C ALA A 281 -10.14 -18.46 0.25
N LEU A 282 -10.28 -18.86 -1.01
CA LEU A 282 -11.29 -19.85 -1.46
C LEU A 282 -11.06 -21.22 -0.84
N GLU A 283 -9.81 -21.70 -0.81
CA GLU A 283 -9.44 -22.96 -0.18
C GLU A 283 -9.79 -22.97 1.32
N ARG A 284 -9.47 -21.89 2.04
CA ARG A 284 -9.81 -21.75 3.46
C ARG A 284 -11.31 -21.68 3.72
N ALA A 285 -12.06 -21.10 2.79
CA ALA A 285 -13.52 -21.11 2.82
C ALA A 285 -14.12 -22.46 2.40
N SER A 286 -13.31 -23.38 1.86
CA SER A 286 -13.77 -24.63 1.24
C SER A 286 -14.82 -24.41 0.13
N LEU A 287 -14.66 -23.33 -0.65
CA LEU A 287 -15.58 -22.92 -1.70
C LEU A 287 -14.91 -22.85 -3.07
N PRO A 288 -15.57 -23.29 -4.15
CA PRO A 288 -15.14 -22.99 -5.50
C PRO A 288 -15.44 -21.53 -5.86
N ALA A 289 -14.74 -20.98 -6.86
CA ALA A 289 -14.99 -19.62 -7.35
C ALA A 289 -16.45 -19.41 -7.81
N SER A 290 -17.11 -20.46 -8.32
CA SER A 290 -18.52 -20.43 -8.75
C SER A 290 -19.52 -20.19 -7.60
N ALA A 291 -19.11 -20.46 -6.36
CA ALA A 291 -19.96 -20.25 -5.16
C ALA A 291 -19.89 -18.80 -4.65
N ILE A 292 -19.07 -17.94 -5.24
CA ILE A 292 -19.05 -16.50 -4.94
C ILE A 292 -20.13 -15.81 -5.75
N ASP A 293 -21.10 -15.22 -5.07
CA ASP A 293 -22.23 -14.52 -5.70
C ASP A 293 -21.82 -13.12 -6.17
N ARG A 294 -20.96 -12.44 -5.41
CA ARG A 294 -20.45 -11.10 -5.71
C ARG A 294 -18.99 -10.93 -5.28
N VAL A 295 -18.27 -10.09 -6.01
CA VAL A 295 -16.93 -9.64 -5.69
C VAL A 295 -16.99 -8.13 -5.50
N PHE A 296 -16.54 -7.67 -4.35
CA PHE A 296 -16.47 -6.25 -4.03
C PHE A 296 -15.01 -5.85 -3.87
N LEU A 297 -14.54 -4.92 -4.71
CA LEU A 297 -13.17 -4.42 -4.67
C LEU A 297 -13.13 -3.01 -4.07
N THR A 298 -12.23 -2.80 -3.10
CA THR A 298 -11.99 -1.50 -2.47
C THR A 298 -10.49 -1.17 -2.48
N GLY A 299 -10.19 0.09 -2.18
CA GLY A 299 -8.81 0.59 -2.18
C GLY A 299 -8.32 1.05 -3.55
N GLY A 300 -7.34 1.99 -3.54
CA GLY A 300 -6.87 2.66 -4.75
C GLY A 300 -6.25 1.76 -5.81
N THR A 301 -5.72 0.60 -5.42
CA THR A 301 -5.11 -0.38 -6.33
C THR A 301 -6.16 -1.12 -7.17
N SER A 302 -7.41 -1.17 -6.73
CA SER A 302 -8.53 -1.76 -7.47
C SER A 302 -8.87 -1.00 -8.77
N PHE A 303 -8.45 0.26 -8.90
CA PHE A 303 -8.63 1.03 -10.14
C PHE A 303 -7.70 0.63 -11.28
N VAL A 304 -6.63 -0.13 -11.00
CA VAL A 304 -5.73 -0.63 -12.05
C VAL A 304 -6.47 -1.66 -12.90
N PRO A 305 -6.60 -1.44 -14.24
CA PRO A 305 -7.40 -2.31 -15.10
C PRO A 305 -7.02 -3.78 -15.01
N ALA A 306 -5.74 -4.10 -15.00
CA ALA A 306 -5.25 -5.49 -14.90
C ALA A 306 -5.61 -6.16 -13.55
N VAL A 307 -5.81 -5.39 -12.46
CA VAL A 307 -6.33 -5.93 -11.21
C VAL A 307 -7.78 -6.31 -11.37
N ARG A 308 -8.62 -5.45 -11.94
CA ARG A 308 -10.05 -5.76 -12.20
C ARG A 308 -10.20 -6.95 -13.12
N GLU A 309 -9.44 -6.99 -14.21
CA GLU A 309 -9.47 -8.09 -15.19
C GLU A 309 -9.12 -9.45 -14.57
N LEU A 310 -8.25 -9.48 -13.55
CA LEU A 310 -7.97 -10.71 -12.79
C LEU A 310 -9.25 -11.25 -12.15
N PHE A 311 -10.06 -10.39 -11.52
CA PHE A 311 -11.31 -10.80 -10.87
C PHE A 311 -12.40 -11.09 -11.91
N ASP A 312 -12.51 -10.30 -12.97
CA ASP A 312 -13.46 -10.53 -14.07
C ASP A 312 -13.26 -11.90 -14.72
N ARG A 313 -12.00 -12.29 -14.96
CA ARG A 313 -11.66 -13.60 -15.52
C ARG A 313 -12.00 -14.76 -14.58
N ARG A 314 -11.84 -14.57 -13.27
CA ARG A 314 -12.02 -15.65 -12.29
C ARG A 314 -13.46 -15.84 -11.86
N PHE A 315 -14.25 -14.77 -11.77
CA PHE A 315 -15.60 -14.78 -11.19
C PHE A 315 -16.70 -14.42 -12.19
N GLY A 316 -16.36 -13.81 -13.32
CA GLY A 316 -17.29 -13.24 -14.28
C GLY A 316 -17.52 -11.74 -14.03
N HIS A 317 -17.48 -10.96 -15.09
CA HIS A 317 -17.62 -9.50 -15.05
C HIS A 317 -18.90 -9.03 -14.34
N GLU A 318 -20.00 -9.77 -14.52
CA GLU A 318 -21.31 -9.46 -13.91
C GLU A 318 -21.34 -9.61 -12.39
N ARG A 319 -20.36 -10.28 -11.80
CA ARG A 319 -20.25 -10.48 -10.35
C ARG A 319 -19.31 -9.49 -9.68
N VAL A 320 -18.46 -8.79 -10.45
CA VAL A 320 -17.51 -7.82 -9.93
C VAL A 320 -18.17 -6.45 -9.83
N ASP A 321 -18.43 -6.03 -8.60
CA ASP A 321 -18.99 -4.70 -8.29
C ASP A 321 -17.86 -3.72 -8.02
N THR A 322 -17.91 -2.55 -8.66
CA THR A 322 -16.94 -1.47 -8.58
C THR A 322 -17.66 -0.20 -8.13
N GLY A 323 -17.88 -0.03 -6.86
CA GLY A 323 -18.55 1.16 -6.32
C GLY A 323 -17.89 1.68 -5.06
N ASN A 324 -17.70 3.00 -4.97
CA ASN A 324 -17.22 3.73 -3.79
C ASN A 324 -15.95 3.15 -3.11
N GLU A 325 -14.97 2.74 -3.92
CA GLU A 325 -13.77 2.00 -3.49
C GLU A 325 -12.95 2.70 -2.39
N PHE A 326 -13.08 4.02 -2.23
CA PHE A 326 -12.31 4.78 -1.23
C PHE A 326 -13.02 4.95 0.11
N VAL A 327 -14.34 4.92 0.15
CA VAL A 327 -15.11 5.30 1.35
C VAL A 327 -15.92 4.15 1.94
N SER A 328 -16.03 3.01 1.24
CA SER A 328 -16.87 1.88 1.64
C SER A 328 -16.56 1.34 3.03
N VAL A 329 -15.28 1.26 3.42
CA VAL A 329 -14.87 0.83 4.77
C VAL A 329 -15.33 1.86 5.81
N ALA A 330 -15.08 3.15 5.58
CA ALA A 330 -15.43 4.20 6.53
C ALA A 330 -16.94 4.37 6.68
N GLU A 331 -17.68 4.33 5.57
CA GLU A 331 -19.15 4.37 5.57
C GLU A 331 -19.72 3.13 6.26
N GLY A 332 -19.19 1.94 5.96
CA GLY A 332 -19.60 0.71 6.61
C GLY A 332 -19.36 0.74 8.13
N LEU A 333 -18.20 1.21 8.58
CA LEU A 333 -17.89 1.38 10.01
C LEU A 333 -18.86 2.36 10.69
N ALA A 334 -19.23 3.45 10.02
CA ALA A 334 -20.19 4.41 10.53
C ALA A 334 -21.60 3.79 10.65
N LEU A 335 -22.01 2.99 9.68
CA LEU A 335 -23.30 2.31 9.67
C LEU A 335 -23.43 1.18 10.69
N MET A 336 -22.32 0.58 11.13
CA MET A 336 -22.33 -0.50 12.14
C MET A 336 -22.68 0.00 13.54
N ASN A 337 -22.59 1.32 13.80
CA ASN A 337 -22.93 1.95 15.08
C ASN A 337 -24.34 2.55 15.12
N GLY A 338 -25.04 2.65 14.02
CA GLY A 338 -26.44 3.09 13.91
C GLY A 338 -27.37 1.88 13.93
#